data_2525367609851936bc8025665dcce29c
#
_entry.id   2525367609851936bc8025665dcce29c
#
_cell.length_a   1.000
_cell.length_b   1.000
_cell.length_c   1.000
_cell.angle_alpha   90.00
_cell.angle_beta   90.00
_cell.angle_gamma   90.00
#
_symmetry.space_group_name_H-M   'P 1'
#
loop_
_entity.id
_entity.type
_entity.pdbx_description
1 polymer ?
#
loop_
_entity_poly.entity_id
_entity_poly.type
_entity_poly.pdbx_seq_one_letter_code
_entity_poly.pdbx_strand_id
1 'polypeptide(L)'
;MGIFGRYDYKYPFSSRYIYYGPVRGLHDLHRCLSNRGTGRTGAAERQPLHFFFDPNQRVIEDEFKEKIGNRLYGCDTCQMVCPHNKGKNWTYHPEMQPDPEKVKPLLQPLLTMSNREYKEQYGSSASSWRGKKLIQRNAIIGLSKFKDRSAVPLLGKLLQTDPRPEIRETAAWALGKIGGDEAGTWIREFLEKEQDETVRFALQKAADRLNQEG
;
A
#
# COMPACT_ATOMS: atom_id res chain seq x y z
N MET A 1 14.82 -15.24 -3.36
CA MET A 1 15.36 -14.45 -2.23
C MET A 1 14.49 -13.20 -2.15
N GLY A 2 13.44 -13.21 -1.31
CA GLY A 2 12.47 -12.12 -1.24
C GLY A 2 13.11 -10.84 -0.71
N ILE A 3 12.90 -9.74 -1.40
CA ILE A 3 13.35 -8.42 -0.96
C ILE A 3 12.47 -8.03 0.21
N PHE A 4 12.90 -8.36 1.42
CA PHE A 4 12.37 -7.77 2.63
C PHE A 4 12.79 -6.31 2.66
N GLY A 5 11.89 -5.41 2.31
CA GLY A 5 12.02 -4.05 2.76
C GLY A 5 12.06 -4.08 4.29
N ARG A 6 13.25 -3.96 4.89
CA ARG A 6 13.38 -3.75 6.31
C ARG A 6 12.63 -2.49 6.67
N TYR A 7 11.39 -2.64 7.17
CA TYR A 7 10.90 -1.70 8.12
C TYR A 7 11.68 -1.95 9.40
N ASP A 8 12.69 -1.16 9.65
CA ASP A 8 13.16 -0.95 10.99
C ASP A 8 12.05 -0.23 11.76
N TYR A 9 11.04 -0.99 12.17
CA TYR A 9 10.14 -0.52 13.20
C TYR A 9 10.95 -0.42 14.49
N LYS A 10 11.62 0.70 14.67
CA LYS A 10 12.19 1.08 15.95
C LYS A 10 11.13 1.19 17.05
N TYR A 11 9.85 1.13 16.63
CA TYR A 11 8.69 1.25 17.52
C TYR A 11 7.68 0.16 17.18
N PRO A 12 7.38 -0.75 18.11
CA PRO A 12 6.32 -1.74 17.93
C PRO A 12 4.98 -1.04 17.71
N PHE A 13 4.09 -1.74 17.02
CA PHE A 13 2.72 -1.33 16.70
C PHE A 13 2.02 -0.84 17.97
N SER A 14 1.75 0.44 18.08
CA SER A 14 1.23 0.99 19.32
C SER A 14 -0.26 0.77 19.44
N SER A 15 -0.63 0.18 20.55
CA SER A 15 -1.98 0.23 21.07
C SER A 15 -2.48 1.68 21.15
N ARG A 16 -3.78 1.82 20.96
CA ARG A 16 -4.55 3.05 21.08
C ARG A 16 -4.50 3.61 22.50
N TYR A 17 -3.50 4.36 22.85
CA TYR A 17 -3.61 5.31 23.92
C TYR A 17 -3.79 6.70 23.33
N ILE A 18 -5.05 7.12 23.22
CA ILE A 18 -5.40 8.52 22.95
C ILE A 18 -5.12 9.27 24.25
N TYR A 19 -3.97 9.90 24.30
CA TYR A 19 -3.68 10.84 25.39
C TYR A 19 -4.32 12.18 25.03
N TYR A 20 -5.35 12.58 25.79
CA TYR A 20 -6.03 13.87 25.67
C TYR A 20 -5.24 14.99 26.36
N GLY A 21 -3.98 15.17 26.00
CA GLY A 21 -3.18 16.30 26.46
C GLY A 21 -2.81 17.24 25.31
N PRO A 22 -2.46 18.50 25.56
CA PRO A 22 -1.96 19.38 24.50
C PRO A 22 -0.70 18.77 23.89
N VAL A 23 -0.76 18.42 22.60
CA VAL A 23 0.39 17.89 21.87
C VAL A 23 1.35 19.06 21.65
N ARG A 24 2.39 19.16 22.46
CA ARG A 24 3.52 20.04 22.20
C ARG A 24 4.30 19.41 21.03
N GLY A 25 4.41 20.11 19.91
CA GLY A 25 5.08 19.61 18.72
C GLY A 25 4.11 19.19 17.59
N LEU A 26 2.88 19.69 17.59
CA LEU A 26 1.92 19.51 16.48
C LEU A 26 2.53 19.88 15.13
N HIS A 27 3.46 20.83 15.11
CA HIS A 27 4.19 21.25 13.92
C HIS A 27 5.01 20.10 13.29
N ASP A 28 5.59 19.21 14.09
CA ASP A 28 6.36 18.07 13.59
C ASP A 28 5.43 16.99 13.01
N LEU A 29 4.23 16.81 13.61
CA LEU A 29 3.20 15.96 13.05
C LEU A 29 2.77 16.45 11.65
N HIS A 30 2.59 17.77 11.47
CA HIS A 30 2.23 18.36 10.19
C HIS A 30 3.33 18.17 9.13
N ARG A 31 4.60 18.29 9.50
CA ARG A 31 5.72 18.09 8.57
C ARG A 31 5.86 16.65 8.10
N CYS A 32 5.52 15.69 8.95
CA CYS A 32 5.67 14.26 8.66
C CYS A 32 4.48 13.65 7.93
N LEU A 33 3.33 14.33 7.89
CA LEU A 33 2.17 13.86 7.13
C LEU A 33 2.33 14.24 5.66
N SER A 34 2.49 13.24 4.83
CA SER A 34 2.76 13.38 3.39
C SER A 34 1.63 14.04 2.58
N ASN A 35 0.47 14.26 3.18
CA ASN A 35 -0.73 14.78 2.53
C ASN A 35 -1.53 15.77 3.39
N ARG A 36 -0.90 16.43 4.35
CA ARG A 36 -1.55 17.37 5.28
C ARG A 36 -2.74 16.75 6.02
N GLY A 37 -2.58 15.51 6.49
CA GLY A 37 -3.65 14.75 7.16
C GLY A 37 -4.18 15.35 8.46
N THR A 38 -3.55 16.39 9.01
CA THR A 38 -4.04 17.16 10.16
C THR A 38 -3.93 18.65 9.87
N GLY A 39 -4.99 19.41 10.13
CA GLY A 39 -4.99 20.86 10.05
C GLY A 39 -4.29 21.53 11.25
N ARG A 40 -4.14 22.85 11.22
CA ARG A 40 -3.54 23.65 12.31
C ARG A 40 -4.21 23.41 13.67
N THR A 41 -5.47 23.01 13.69
CA THR A 41 -6.25 22.68 14.89
C THR A 41 -6.08 21.23 15.35
N GLY A 42 -5.28 20.42 14.65
CA GLY A 42 -5.17 18.98 14.90
C GLY A 42 -6.34 18.16 14.33
N ALA A 43 -7.32 18.79 13.71
CA ALA A 43 -8.39 18.10 13.01
C ALA A 43 -7.88 17.53 11.66
N ALA A 44 -8.45 16.42 11.22
CA ALA A 44 -8.13 15.84 9.93
C ALA A 44 -8.60 16.76 8.79
N GLU A 45 -7.69 17.17 7.92
CA GLU A 45 -8.01 17.92 6.70
C GLU A 45 -8.56 16.97 5.62
N ARG A 46 -9.16 17.58 4.58
CA ARG A 46 -9.72 16.81 3.46
C ARG A 46 -8.66 15.94 2.80
N GLN A 47 -9.03 14.71 2.52
CA GLN A 47 -8.23 13.67 1.86
C GLN A 47 -6.91 13.31 2.56
N PRO A 48 -6.95 12.94 3.85
CA PRO A 48 -5.78 12.36 4.50
C PRO A 48 -5.43 11.00 3.86
N LEU A 49 -4.18 10.57 3.99
CA LEU A 49 -3.71 9.33 3.37
C LEU A 49 -4.57 8.10 3.73
N HIS A 50 -5.18 8.07 4.91
CA HIS A 50 -6.08 6.99 5.32
C HIS A 50 -7.32 6.86 4.43
N PHE A 51 -7.75 7.93 3.73
CA PHE A 51 -8.86 7.86 2.78
C PHE A 51 -8.54 6.89 1.63
N PHE A 52 -7.31 6.82 1.17
CA PHE A 52 -6.89 5.90 0.11
C PHE A 52 -6.80 4.44 0.55
N PHE A 53 -6.97 4.18 1.83
CA PHE A 53 -7.20 2.84 2.36
C PHE A 53 -8.70 2.47 2.41
N ASP A 54 -9.59 3.26 1.76
CA ASP A 54 -10.99 2.90 1.60
C ASP A 54 -11.13 1.83 0.49
N PRO A 55 -11.77 0.69 0.80
CA PRO A 55 -12.01 -0.38 -0.18
C PRO A 55 -12.96 0.03 -1.32
N ASN A 56 -13.78 1.07 -1.11
CA ASN A 56 -14.74 1.54 -2.11
C ASN A 56 -14.09 2.47 -3.15
N GLN A 57 -12.89 2.95 -2.90
CA GLN A 57 -12.19 3.78 -3.86
C GLN A 57 -11.73 2.93 -5.04
N ARG A 58 -12.27 3.23 -6.24
CA ARG A 58 -11.98 2.48 -7.46
C ARG A 58 -10.59 2.76 -7.97
N VAL A 59 -10.26 4.03 -8.18
CA VAL A 59 -8.97 4.44 -8.74
C VAL A 59 -8.26 5.37 -7.77
N ILE A 60 -6.96 5.14 -7.58
CA ILE A 60 -6.08 6.00 -6.81
C ILE A 60 -5.18 6.74 -7.79
N GLU A 61 -5.10 8.07 -7.66
CA GLU A 61 -4.18 8.87 -8.43
C GLU A 61 -2.72 8.43 -8.20
N ASP A 62 -1.89 8.55 -9.24
CA ASP A 62 -0.50 8.08 -9.20
C ASP A 62 0.29 8.71 -8.05
N GLU A 63 0.07 10.00 -7.76
CA GLU A 63 0.70 10.70 -6.64
C GLU A 63 0.42 10.02 -5.29
N PHE A 64 -0.81 9.53 -5.09
CA PHE A 64 -1.18 8.86 -3.85
C PHE A 64 -0.69 7.42 -3.79
N LYS A 65 -0.61 6.72 -4.92
CA LYS A 65 0.06 5.41 -4.99
C LYS A 65 1.52 5.54 -4.53
N GLU A 66 2.23 6.57 -4.98
CA GLU A 66 3.60 6.86 -4.51
C GLU A 66 3.67 7.13 -3.00
N LYS A 67 2.71 7.88 -2.47
CA LYS A 67 2.62 8.19 -1.03
C LYS A 67 2.22 6.98 -0.18
N ILE A 68 1.38 6.08 -0.69
CA ILE A 68 1.07 4.80 -0.06
C ILE A 68 2.36 3.97 0.07
N GLY A 69 3.14 3.91 -0.99
CA GLY A 69 4.42 3.22 -1.02
C GLY A 69 4.25 1.74 -0.66
N ASN A 70 4.89 1.30 0.40
CA ASN A 70 4.85 -0.10 0.86
C ASN A 70 3.88 -0.37 2.03
N ARG A 71 2.96 0.54 2.29
CA ARG A 71 1.96 0.37 3.35
C ARG A 71 0.84 -0.55 2.88
N LEU A 72 0.64 -1.66 3.56
CA LEU A 72 -0.43 -2.61 3.24
C LEU A 72 -1.77 -2.20 3.83
N TYR A 73 -1.76 -1.73 5.08
CA TYR A 73 -2.97 -1.37 5.81
C TYR A 73 -2.70 -0.20 6.75
N GLY A 74 -3.41 0.90 6.54
CA GLY A 74 -3.27 2.10 7.36
C GLY A 74 -1.92 2.82 7.19
N CYS A 75 -1.75 3.87 7.97
CA CYS A 75 -0.53 4.67 7.98
C CYS A 75 -0.26 5.15 9.40
N ASP A 76 0.78 4.64 10.03
CA ASP A 76 1.15 4.96 11.41
C ASP A 76 2.19 6.09 11.52
N THR A 77 2.43 6.82 10.43
CA THR A 77 3.44 7.89 10.42
C THR A 77 3.22 8.91 11.54
N CYS A 78 1.96 9.31 11.78
CA CYS A 78 1.64 10.24 12.86
C CYS A 78 1.92 9.66 14.26
N GLN A 79 1.75 8.36 14.44
CA GLN A 79 2.08 7.65 15.68
C GLN A 79 3.60 7.58 15.88
N MET A 80 4.33 7.30 14.80
CA MET A 80 5.79 7.15 14.83
C MET A 80 6.51 8.45 15.19
N VAL A 81 6.02 9.58 14.70
CA VAL A 81 6.65 10.89 14.94
C VAL A 81 6.12 11.61 16.18
N CYS A 82 5.09 11.08 16.82
CA CYS A 82 4.47 11.68 18.00
C CYS A 82 5.46 11.72 19.16
N PRO A 83 5.77 12.90 19.72
CA PRO A 83 6.69 13.01 20.85
C PRO A 83 6.21 12.27 22.09
N HIS A 84 4.90 12.11 22.26
CA HIS A 84 4.31 11.36 23.37
C HIS A 84 4.47 9.85 23.24
N ASN A 85 4.75 9.34 22.04
CA ASN A 85 5.01 7.91 21.80
C ASN A 85 6.49 7.56 21.88
N LYS A 86 7.39 8.56 21.97
CA LYS A 86 8.82 8.31 22.11
C LYS A 86 9.12 7.55 23.42
N GLY A 87 9.92 6.49 23.30
CA GLY A 87 10.38 5.71 24.44
C GLY A 87 9.30 4.87 25.12
N LYS A 88 8.10 4.75 24.55
CA LYS A 88 7.10 3.80 25.04
C LYS A 88 7.56 2.39 24.81
N ASN A 89 7.57 1.59 25.88
CA ASN A 89 7.98 0.20 25.85
C ASN A 89 6.76 -0.73 25.79
N TRP A 90 6.75 -1.62 24.80
CA TRP A 90 5.65 -2.56 24.52
C TRP A 90 5.84 -3.92 25.18
N THR A 91 6.96 -4.16 25.82
CA THR A 91 7.28 -5.46 26.43
C THR A 91 6.41 -5.80 27.64
N TYR A 92 5.62 -4.83 28.15
CA TYR A 92 4.72 -5.07 29.29
C TYR A 92 3.51 -5.95 28.95
N HIS A 93 3.20 -6.13 27.66
CA HIS A 93 2.02 -6.85 27.19
C HIS A 93 2.41 -7.87 26.13
N PRO A 94 2.96 -9.04 26.54
CA PRO A 94 3.37 -10.09 25.60
C PRO A 94 2.25 -10.54 24.67
N GLU A 95 1.00 -10.55 25.18
CA GLU A 95 -0.21 -10.91 24.41
C GLU A 95 -0.53 -9.93 23.26
N MET A 96 0.04 -8.72 23.30
CA MET A 96 -0.10 -7.71 22.25
C MET A 96 1.07 -7.72 21.27
N GLN A 97 2.06 -8.59 21.46
CA GLN A 97 3.17 -8.69 20.52
C GLN A 97 2.64 -9.22 19.18
N PRO A 98 2.91 -8.51 18.07
CA PRO A 98 2.42 -8.93 16.78
C PRO A 98 3.18 -10.16 16.28
N ASP A 99 2.45 -11.04 15.59
CA ASP A 99 3.05 -12.12 14.81
C ASP A 99 3.88 -11.51 13.65
N PRO A 100 5.20 -11.72 13.60
CA PRO A 100 6.07 -11.13 12.60
C PRO A 100 5.64 -11.41 11.15
N GLU A 101 5.13 -12.62 10.88
CA GLU A 101 4.68 -13.01 9.54
C GLU A 101 3.42 -12.28 9.12
N LYS A 102 2.54 -11.98 10.07
CA LYS A 102 1.31 -11.24 9.81
C LYS A 102 1.54 -9.74 9.64
N VAL A 103 2.51 -9.16 10.33
CA VAL A 103 2.79 -7.71 10.23
C VAL A 103 3.75 -7.36 9.11
N LYS A 104 4.55 -8.33 8.64
CA LYS A 104 5.51 -8.17 7.54
C LYS A 104 5.36 -9.30 6.51
N PRO A 105 4.17 -9.48 5.92
CA PRO A 105 3.96 -10.57 4.99
C PRO A 105 4.75 -10.37 3.70
N LEU A 106 5.08 -11.47 3.05
CA LEU A 106 5.54 -11.46 1.67
C LEU A 106 4.44 -10.90 0.77
N LEU A 107 4.80 -9.98 -0.14
CA LEU A 107 3.80 -9.26 -0.95
C LEU A 107 3.23 -10.13 -2.07
N GLN A 108 4.06 -10.94 -2.73
CA GLN A 108 3.61 -11.74 -3.87
C GLN A 108 2.52 -12.75 -3.53
N PRO A 109 2.57 -13.51 -2.40
CA PRO A 109 1.47 -14.39 -2.01
C PRO A 109 0.13 -13.68 -1.82
N LEU A 110 0.14 -12.40 -1.40
CA LEU A 110 -1.08 -11.62 -1.22
C LEU A 110 -1.81 -11.34 -2.55
N LEU A 111 -1.12 -11.42 -3.68
CA LEU A 111 -1.71 -11.19 -5.00
C LEU A 111 -2.62 -12.34 -5.44
N THR A 112 -2.27 -13.56 -5.07
CA THR A 112 -2.97 -14.79 -5.49
C THR A 112 -3.84 -15.42 -4.39
N MET A 113 -3.70 -14.93 -3.16
CA MET A 113 -4.44 -15.44 -2.01
C MET A 113 -5.95 -15.48 -2.26
N SER A 114 -6.60 -16.58 -1.97
CA SER A 114 -8.06 -16.70 -2.03
C SER A 114 -8.76 -15.92 -0.90
N ASN A 115 -10.06 -15.70 -1.01
CA ASN A 115 -10.83 -15.07 0.06
C ASN A 115 -10.86 -15.93 1.33
N ARG A 116 -10.81 -17.25 1.18
CA ARG A 116 -10.77 -18.20 2.30
C ARG A 116 -9.44 -18.08 3.06
N GLU A 117 -8.32 -18.15 2.36
CA GLU A 117 -6.98 -17.99 2.95
C GLU A 117 -6.83 -16.65 3.63
N TYR A 118 -7.32 -15.57 3.00
CA TYR A 118 -7.31 -14.24 3.60
C TYR A 118 -8.09 -14.20 4.92
N LYS A 119 -9.27 -14.81 4.96
CA LYS A 119 -10.09 -14.88 6.17
C LYS A 119 -9.42 -15.72 7.26
N GLU A 120 -8.79 -16.82 6.90
CA GLU A 120 -8.07 -17.69 7.83
C GLU A 120 -6.84 -16.97 8.43
N GLN A 121 -6.06 -16.26 7.63
CA GLN A 121 -4.84 -15.60 8.09
C GLN A 121 -5.08 -14.25 8.77
N TYR A 122 -5.98 -13.44 8.23
CA TYR A 122 -6.20 -12.05 8.63
C TYR A 122 -7.57 -11.77 9.23
N GLY A 123 -8.46 -12.76 9.29
CA GLY A 123 -9.84 -12.59 9.75
C GLY A 123 -9.98 -12.03 11.16
N SER A 124 -9.02 -12.32 12.05
CA SER A 124 -8.97 -11.79 13.42
C SER A 124 -8.28 -10.41 13.52
N SER A 125 -7.72 -9.91 12.43
CA SER A 125 -7.00 -8.63 12.42
C SER A 125 -7.92 -7.45 12.06
N ALA A 126 -7.48 -6.23 12.41
CA ALA A 126 -8.20 -5.02 12.05
C ALA A 126 -8.31 -4.81 10.52
N SER A 127 -7.48 -5.46 9.71
CA SER A 127 -7.54 -5.37 8.25
C SER A 127 -8.71 -6.15 7.64
N SER A 128 -9.28 -7.11 8.38
CA SER A 128 -10.33 -8.01 7.86
C SER A 128 -11.60 -7.29 7.41
N TRP A 129 -11.99 -6.22 8.10
CA TRP A 129 -13.20 -5.45 7.75
C TRP A 129 -13.05 -4.63 6.47
N ARG A 130 -11.83 -4.31 6.04
CA ARG A 130 -11.54 -3.62 4.77
C ARG A 130 -11.50 -4.58 3.57
N GLY A 131 -11.35 -5.87 3.84
CA GLY A 131 -11.34 -6.93 2.84
C GLY A 131 -10.03 -7.08 2.07
N LYS A 132 -9.92 -8.24 1.39
CA LYS A 132 -8.74 -8.66 0.64
C LYS A 132 -8.35 -7.70 -0.48
N LYS A 133 -9.33 -7.10 -1.18
CA LYS A 133 -9.08 -6.21 -2.34
C LYS A 133 -8.11 -5.08 -2.00
N LEU A 134 -8.29 -4.44 -0.86
CA LEU A 134 -7.43 -3.35 -0.42
C LEU A 134 -6.00 -3.82 -0.18
N ILE A 135 -5.82 -4.93 0.51
CA ILE A 135 -4.50 -5.50 0.80
C ILE A 135 -3.79 -5.92 -0.49
N GLN A 136 -4.51 -6.57 -1.40
CA GLN A 136 -3.99 -6.97 -2.71
C GLN A 136 -3.54 -5.77 -3.54
N ARG A 137 -4.36 -4.71 -3.63
CA ARG A 137 -4.01 -3.47 -4.32
C ARG A 137 -2.75 -2.83 -3.72
N ASN A 138 -2.70 -2.73 -2.40
CA ASN A 138 -1.56 -2.12 -1.72
C ASN A 138 -0.30 -2.98 -1.80
N ALA A 139 -0.43 -4.31 -1.89
CA ALA A 139 0.69 -5.21 -2.17
C ALA A 139 1.28 -4.97 -3.57
N ILE A 140 0.43 -4.77 -4.59
CA ILE A 140 0.87 -4.41 -5.95
C ILE A 140 1.65 -3.08 -5.92
N ILE A 141 1.14 -2.07 -5.22
CA ILE A 141 1.82 -0.78 -5.06
C ILE A 141 3.17 -0.97 -4.36
N GLY A 142 3.22 -1.79 -3.30
CA GLY A 142 4.46 -2.11 -2.59
C GLY A 142 5.51 -2.77 -3.48
N LEU A 143 5.12 -3.76 -4.30
CA LEU A 143 6.01 -4.42 -5.25
C LEU A 143 6.62 -3.42 -6.26
N SER A 144 5.83 -2.47 -6.73
CA SER A 144 6.32 -1.41 -7.61
C SER A 144 7.32 -0.49 -6.91
N LYS A 145 7.09 -0.17 -5.64
CA LYS A 145 8.01 0.65 -4.83
C LYS A 145 9.37 -0.01 -4.65
N PHE A 146 9.39 -1.34 -4.49
CA PHE A 146 10.63 -2.11 -4.40
C PHE A 146 11.25 -2.43 -5.77
N LYS A 147 10.59 -2.09 -6.89
CA LYS A 147 10.96 -2.48 -8.25
C LYS A 147 11.25 -3.98 -8.37
N ASP A 148 10.35 -4.79 -7.76
CA ASP A 148 10.50 -6.25 -7.70
C ASP A 148 10.20 -6.86 -9.07
N ARG A 149 11.25 -7.08 -9.86
CA ARG A 149 11.15 -7.67 -11.20
C ARG A 149 10.62 -9.10 -11.18
N SER A 150 10.82 -9.83 -10.09
CA SER A 150 10.30 -11.20 -9.98
C SER A 150 8.78 -11.28 -9.90
N ALA A 151 8.12 -10.14 -9.61
CA ALA A 151 6.67 -10.03 -9.58
C ALA A 151 6.04 -9.76 -10.95
N VAL A 152 6.82 -9.40 -11.98
CA VAL A 152 6.32 -9.02 -13.31
C VAL A 152 5.41 -10.09 -13.94
N PRO A 153 5.77 -11.39 -13.97
CA PRO A 153 4.88 -12.42 -14.54
C PRO A 153 3.54 -12.51 -13.79
N LEU A 154 3.57 -12.34 -12.47
CA LEU A 154 2.38 -12.41 -11.64
C LEU A 154 1.48 -11.18 -11.83
N LEU A 155 2.06 -9.99 -11.96
CA LEU A 155 1.34 -8.76 -12.28
C LEU A 155 0.72 -8.82 -13.69
N GLY A 156 1.44 -9.35 -14.68
CA GLY A 156 0.92 -9.60 -16.02
C GLY A 156 -0.28 -10.56 -15.99
N LYS A 157 -0.19 -11.64 -15.22
CA LYS A 157 -1.31 -12.57 -15.03
C LYS A 157 -2.52 -11.90 -14.37
N LEU A 158 -2.33 -11.03 -13.36
CA LEU A 158 -3.43 -10.27 -12.78
C LEU A 158 -4.07 -9.33 -13.79
N LEU A 159 -3.26 -8.65 -14.59
CA LEU A 159 -3.76 -7.81 -15.70
C LEU A 159 -4.64 -8.60 -16.64
N GLN A 160 -4.28 -9.86 -16.94
CA GLN A 160 -5.01 -10.74 -17.83
C GLN A 160 -6.31 -11.29 -17.24
N THR A 161 -6.30 -11.70 -15.95
CA THR A 161 -7.33 -12.59 -15.41
C THR A 161 -8.18 -11.99 -14.29
N ASP A 162 -7.76 -10.89 -13.67
CA ASP A 162 -8.54 -10.33 -12.56
C ASP A 162 -9.79 -9.60 -13.09
N PRO A 163 -10.99 -9.96 -12.61
CA PRO A 163 -12.23 -9.37 -13.10
C PRO A 163 -12.41 -7.89 -12.70
N ARG A 164 -11.63 -7.40 -11.73
CA ARG A 164 -11.77 -6.06 -11.13
C ARG A 164 -10.88 -5.06 -11.85
N PRO A 165 -11.45 -4.04 -12.52
CA PRO A 165 -10.69 -3.03 -13.24
C PRO A 165 -9.66 -2.30 -12.37
N GLU A 166 -10.00 -2.01 -11.10
CA GLU A 166 -9.10 -1.34 -10.17
C GLU A 166 -7.84 -2.14 -9.82
N ILE A 167 -7.90 -3.48 -9.86
CA ILE A 167 -6.73 -4.34 -9.67
C ILE A 167 -5.90 -4.37 -10.95
N ARG A 168 -6.54 -4.50 -12.13
CA ARG A 168 -5.85 -4.47 -13.42
C ARG A 168 -5.18 -3.10 -13.66
N GLU A 169 -5.87 -2.01 -13.32
CA GLU A 169 -5.32 -0.64 -13.39
C GLU A 169 -4.06 -0.50 -12.53
N THR A 170 -4.12 -0.95 -11.29
CA THR A 170 -2.97 -0.89 -10.38
C THR A 170 -1.83 -1.79 -10.85
N ALA A 171 -2.13 -2.96 -11.43
CA ALA A 171 -1.13 -3.86 -12.01
C ALA A 171 -0.45 -3.22 -13.23
N ALA A 172 -1.20 -2.58 -14.13
CA ALA A 172 -0.67 -1.85 -15.27
C ALA A 172 0.28 -0.72 -14.82
N TRP A 173 -0.15 0.08 -13.84
CA TRP A 173 0.68 1.13 -13.26
C TRP A 173 1.97 0.56 -12.63
N ALA A 174 1.89 -0.55 -11.90
CA ALA A 174 3.03 -1.20 -11.26
C ALA A 174 4.02 -1.75 -12.28
N LEU A 175 3.55 -2.38 -13.37
CA LEU A 175 4.39 -2.85 -14.47
C LEU A 175 5.20 -1.69 -15.08
N GLY A 176 4.55 -0.54 -15.34
CA GLY A 176 5.23 0.66 -15.84
C GLY A 176 6.25 1.23 -14.86
N LYS A 177 6.07 1.04 -13.55
CA LYS A 177 7.02 1.48 -12.52
C LYS A 177 8.21 0.54 -12.33
N ILE A 178 7.98 -0.77 -12.43
CA ILE A 178 9.02 -1.78 -12.33
C ILE A 178 9.93 -1.73 -13.56
N GLY A 179 9.32 -1.58 -14.73
CA GLY A 179 10.04 -1.47 -15.99
C GLY A 179 10.65 -2.79 -16.48
N GLY A 180 11.44 -2.69 -17.55
CA GLY A 180 12.12 -3.81 -18.19
C GLY A 180 11.34 -4.41 -19.35
N ASP A 181 12.02 -5.24 -20.17
CA ASP A 181 11.47 -5.78 -21.42
C ASP A 181 10.23 -6.65 -21.24
N GLU A 182 10.23 -7.47 -20.18
CA GLU A 182 9.11 -8.34 -19.86
C GLU A 182 7.87 -7.54 -19.48
N ALA A 183 8.02 -6.51 -18.64
CA ALA A 183 6.91 -5.61 -18.30
C ALA A 183 6.40 -4.87 -19.53
N GLY A 184 7.30 -4.40 -20.39
CA GLY A 184 6.96 -3.76 -21.67
C GLY A 184 6.17 -4.68 -22.61
N THR A 185 6.48 -5.97 -22.64
CA THR A 185 5.74 -6.96 -23.43
C THR A 185 4.30 -7.11 -22.91
N TRP A 186 4.11 -7.26 -21.60
CA TRP A 186 2.79 -7.32 -20.99
C TRP A 186 1.97 -6.06 -21.29
N ILE A 187 2.55 -4.87 -21.12
CA ILE A 187 1.86 -3.61 -21.35
C ILE A 187 1.40 -3.47 -22.79
N ARG A 188 2.26 -3.74 -23.78
CA ARG A 188 1.91 -3.65 -25.22
C ARG A 188 0.82 -4.65 -25.59
N GLU A 189 0.94 -5.89 -25.14
CA GLU A 189 -0.05 -6.92 -25.44
C GLU A 189 -1.45 -6.58 -24.93
N PHE A 190 -1.54 -6.03 -23.70
CA PHE A 190 -2.83 -5.74 -23.09
C PHE A 190 -3.41 -4.39 -23.46
N LEU A 191 -2.61 -3.43 -23.91
CA LEU A 191 -3.09 -2.15 -24.42
C LEU A 191 -4.08 -2.30 -25.58
N GLU A 192 -3.89 -3.32 -26.40
CA GLU A 192 -4.77 -3.61 -27.55
C GLU A 192 -6.03 -4.39 -27.16
N LYS A 193 -6.00 -5.16 -26.07
CA LYS A 193 -7.06 -6.11 -25.68
C LYS A 193 -8.00 -5.56 -24.61
N GLU A 194 -7.54 -4.62 -23.79
CA GLU A 194 -8.30 -4.11 -22.66
C GLU A 194 -9.49 -3.25 -23.10
N GLN A 195 -10.64 -3.48 -22.48
CA GLN A 195 -11.88 -2.77 -22.81
C GLN A 195 -12.21 -1.65 -21.79
N ASP A 196 -11.73 -1.76 -20.57
CA ASP A 196 -11.97 -0.75 -19.54
C ASP A 196 -11.11 0.49 -19.80
N GLU A 197 -11.75 1.64 -19.95
CA GLU A 197 -11.07 2.90 -20.28
C GLU A 197 -10.04 3.32 -19.22
N THR A 198 -10.31 3.04 -17.96
CA THR A 198 -9.41 3.40 -16.85
C THR A 198 -8.15 2.56 -16.90
N VAL A 199 -8.29 1.26 -17.17
CA VAL A 199 -7.15 0.34 -17.32
C VAL A 199 -6.36 0.67 -18.57
N ARG A 200 -7.03 0.94 -19.71
CA ARG A 200 -6.36 1.38 -20.93
C ARG A 200 -5.54 2.65 -20.74
N PHE A 201 -6.10 3.63 -20.04
CA PHE A 201 -5.38 4.85 -19.70
C PHE A 201 -4.13 4.58 -18.85
N ALA A 202 -4.22 3.69 -17.87
CA ALA A 202 -3.06 3.29 -17.06
C ALA A 202 -2.00 2.56 -17.89
N LEU A 203 -2.42 1.69 -18.81
CA LEU A 203 -1.51 0.99 -19.74
C LEU A 203 -0.80 1.97 -20.68
N GLN A 204 -1.50 2.96 -21.23
CA GLN A 204 -0.90 3.99 -22.06
C GLN A 204 0.15 4.79 -21.29
N LYS A 205 -0.18 5.25 -20.08
CA LYS A 205 0.80 5.94 -19.21
C LYS A 205 2.01 5.07 -18.88
N ALA A 206 1.80 3.78 -18.66
CA ALA A 206 2.87 2.84 -18.40
C ALA A 206 3.78 2.66 -19.63
N ALA A 207 3.21 2.57 -20.84
CA ALA A 207 3.96 2.49 -22.09
C ALA A 207 4.78 3.77 -22.34
N ASP A 208 4.17 4.94 -22.13
CA ASP A 208 4.84 6.23 -22.30
C ASP A 208 6.04 6.36 -21.36
N ARG A 209 5.90 5.90 -20.11
CA ARG A 209 6.99 5.88 -19.12
C ARG A 209 8.16 5.02 -19.55
N LEU A 210 7.89 3.81 -20.05
CA LEU A 210 8.95 2.91 -20.53
C LEU A 210 9.72 3.50 -21.71
N ASN A 211 9.04 4.23 -22.61
CA ASN A 211 9.67 4.90 -23.73
C ASN A 211 10.55 6.09 -23.31
N GLN A 212 10.33 6.66 -22.11
CA GLN A 212 11.15 7.78 -21.58
C GLN A 212 12.37 7.31 -20.80
N GLU A 213 12.33 6.07 -20.28
CA GLU A 213 13.44 5.49 -19.47
C GLU A 213 14.44 4.67 -20.32
N GLY A 214 14.12 4.37 -21.59
CA GLY A 214 14.96 3.65 -22.56
C GLY A 214 15.69 4.60 -23.46
#